data_4a353ebf17bb0c94621b4f46b21b54c6
#
_entry.id   4a353ebf17bb0c94621b4f46b21b54c6
#
_cell.length_a   1.000
_cell.length_b   1.000
_cell.length_c   1.000
_cell.angle_alpha   90.00
_cell.angle_beta   90.00
_cell.angle_gamma   90.00
#
_symmetry.space_group_name_H-M   'P 1'
#
loop_
_entity.id
_entity.type
_entity.pdbx_description
1 polymer ?
#
loop_
_entity_poly.entity_id
_entity_poly.type
_entity_poly.pdbx_seq_one_letter_code
_entity_poly.pdbx_strand_id
1 'polypeptide(L)'
;LLAMPKAFFREEAKKLSDITLSEVFAVGTVFLNLDPAIAAHSKQVLAKEIESEGLKVLAWRVIPTNVDALGEIALQSMPAFEQIIVNCPMGVTEVEFNRKLFLARRRAEQLLSNDSSFYVTTLCSTVITYKGLMMPEAIADFYTDLADPRLESHIVVFHQRFSTNTLPRWPLAQPFRYLAHNGEINTITANRNWAMARVPKFENPLLPGLTELNPIVNRTGSDSSSLDNMLEILVGGGMDLFRALRMLVPPAWQNVETLDADLLAFYEFNSKHMEAWDGPAGLVIQDGRHAICMLDRNGLRPARWVITKNGYITLASEIGVWGYQPEDVISK
;
A
#
# COMPACT_ATOMS: atom_id res chain seq x y z
N LEU A 1 -4.93 -3.59 -4.98
CA LEU A 1 -5.04 -3.43 -3.52
C LEU A 1 -6.49 -3.62 -3.13
N LEU A 2 -6.76 -4.64 -2.33
CA LEU A 2 -8.08 -5.05 -1.89
C LEU A 2 -8.22 -4.79 -0.39
N ALA A 3 -9.39 -4.40 0.10
CA ALA A 3 -9.72 -4.62 1.49
C ALA A 3 -9.65 -6.12 1.78
N MET A 4 -9.09 -6.51 2.93
CA MET A 4 -8.75 -7.91 3.24
C MET A 4 -9.95 -8.85 3.07
N PRO A 5 -9.91 -9.82 2.14
CA PRO A 5 -10.97 -10.81 1.94
C PRO A 5 -10.89 -11.90 3.02
N LYS A 6 -11.32 -11.56 4.24
CA LYS A 6 -11.12 -12.39 5.44
C LYS A 6 -11.75 -13.79 5.31
N ALA A 7 -12.91 -13.91 4.68
CA ALA A 7 -13.58 -15.21 4.49
C ALA A 7 -12.75 -16.14 3.62
N PHE A 8 -12.26 -15.65 2.49
CA PHE A 8 -11.40 -16.39 1.58
C PHE A 8 -10.14 -16.92 2.29
N PHE A 9 -9.41 -16.07 3.01
CA PHE A 9 -8.19 -16.50 3.68
C PHE A 9 -8.43 -17.46 4.86
N ARG A 10 -9.58 -17.40 5.52
CA ARG A 10 -9.96 -18.40 6.54
C ARG A 10 -10.09 -19.79 5.94
N GLU A 11 -10.69 -19.89 4.75
CA GLU A 11 -10.84 -21.16 4.04
C GLU A 11 -9.50 -21.66 3.50
N GLU A 12 -8.70 -20.79 2.91
CA GLU A 12 -7.37 -21.16 2.40
C GLU A 12 -6.43 -21.62 3.53
N ALA A 13 -6.45 -20.97 4.70
CA ALA A 13 -5.67 -21.40 5.86
C ALA A 13 -6.06 -22.81 6.36
N LYS A 14 -7.34 -23.14 6.36
CA LYS A 14 -7.81 -24.49 6.69
C LYS A 14 -7.31 -25.55 5.71
N LYS A 15 -7.28 -25.23 4.41
CA LYS A 15 -6.76 -26.15 3.38
C LYS A 15 -5.27 -26.43 3.54
N LEU A 16 -4.48 -25.45 4.01
CA LEU A 16 -3.04 -25.60 4.15
C LEU A 16 -2.62 -26.61 5.24
N SER A 17 -3.17 -26.51 6.44
CA SER A 17 -2.78 -27.34 7.58
C SER A 17 -3.80 -27.31 8.72
N ASP A 18 -5.09 -27.23 8.41
CA ASP A 18 -6.17 -27.09 9.39
C ASP A 18 -5.98 -25.91 10.37
N ILE A 19 -5.38 -24.82 9.86
CA ILE A 19 -5.07 -23.63 10.63
C ILE A 19 -6.34 -22.85 10.91
N THR A 20 -6.60 -22.56 12.18
CA THR A 20 -7.67 -21.66 12.61
C THR A 20 -7.13 -20.25 12.79
N LEU A 21 -7.66 -19.29 12.03
CA LEU A 21 -7.30 -17.88 12.14
C LEU A 21 -8.13 -17.20 13.24
N SER A 22 -7.47 -16.34 14.03
CA SER A 22 -8.12 -15.47 15.00
C SER A 22 -9.07 -14.47 14.32
N GLU A 23 -9.85 -13.72 15.08
CA GLU A 23 -10.74 -12.69 14.52
C GLU A 23 -9.95 -11.65 13.72
N VAL A 24 -8.83 -11.21 14.29
CA VAL A 24 -7.85 -10.33 13.63
C VAL A 24 -6.64 -11.19 13.25
N PHE A 25 -6.32 -11.19 11.98
CA PHE A 25 -5.14 -11.83 11.40
C PHE A 25 -4.62 -11.00 10.23
N ALA A 26 -3.39 -11.21 9.84
CA ALA A 26 -2.78 -10.57 8.69
C ALA A 26 -2.37 -11.60 7.64
N VAL A 27 -2.47 -11.19 6.39
CA VAL A 27 -1.87 -11.88 5.25
C VAL A 27 -0.97 -10.90 4.52
N GLY A 28 0.29 -11.28 4.31
CA GLY A 28 1.25 -10.45 3.58
C GLY A 28 1.65 -11.11 2.28
N THR A 29 1.52 -10.42 1.15
CA THR A 29 2.04 -10.89 -0.14
C THR A 29 3.51 -10.52 -0.27
N VAL A 30 4.35 -11.52 -0.52
CA VAL A 30 5.80 -11.42 -0.56
C VAL A 30 6.32 -11.90 -1.91
N PHE A 31 7.15 -11.09 -2.55
CA PHE A 31 7.96 -11.47 -3.70
C PHE A 31 9.27 -12.05 -3.19
N LEU A 32 9.68 -13.18 -3.73
CA LEU A 32 10.86 -13.96 -3.30
C LEU A 32 11.74 -14.25 -4.50
N ASN A 33 13.00 -14.57 -4.22
CA ASN A 33 13.92 -15.05 -5.23
C ASN A 33 13.47 -16.42 -5.77
N LEU A 34 13.74 -16.68 -7.05
CA LEU A 34 13.47 -17.99 -7.66
C LEU A 34 14.40 -19.08 -7.16
N ASP A 35 15.59 -18.73 -6.63
CA ASP A 35 16.48 -19.69 -5.97
C ASP A 35 15.86 -20.12 -4.63
N PRO A 36 15.57 -21.42 -4.44
CA PRO A 36 14.90 -21.90 -3.22
C PRO A 36 15.69 -21.63 -1.93
N ALA A 37 17.03 -21.62 -1.98
CA ALA A 37 17.85 -21.38 -0.81
C ALA A 37 17.79 -19.91 -0.38
N ILE A 38 17.85 -18.98 -1.35
CA ILE A 38 17.70 -17.54 -1.11
C ILE A 38 16.28 -17.24 -0.62
N ALA A 39 15.26 -17.80 -1.26
CA ALA A 39 13.87 -17.65 -0.84
C ALA A 39 13.65 -18.16 0.59
N ALA A 40 14.18 -19.33 0.94
CA ALA A 40 14.08 -19.89 2.29
C ALA A 40 14.75 -18.98 3.33
N HIS A 41 15.94 -18.43 3.02
CA HIS A 41 16.61 -17.45 3.88
C HIS A 41 15.77 -16.20 4.10
N SER A 42 15.23 -15.61 3.03
CA SER A 42 14.39 -14.41 3.10
C SER A 42 13.12 -14.64 3.92
N LYS A 43 12.50 -15.82 3.77
CA LYS A 43 11.34 -16.24 4.58
C LYS A 43 11.70 -16.37 6.06
N GLN A 44 12.87 -16.96 6.39
CA GLN A 44 13.35 -17.08 7.77
C GLN A 44 13.61 -15.71 8.41
N VAL A 45 14.26 -14.80 7.69
CA VAL A 45 14.52 -13.43 8.19
C VAL A 45 13.20 -12.72 8.49
N LEU A 46 12.23 -12.73 7.55
CA LEU A 46 10.94 -12.07 7.76
C LEU A 46 10.18 -12.71 8.95
N ALA A 47 10.14 -14.03 9.03
CA ALA A 47 9.50 -14.73 10.13
C ALA A 47 10.14 -14.39 11.47
N LYS A 48 11.48 -14.37 11.57
CA LYS A 48 12.21 -14.00 12.77
C LYS A 48 11.90 -12.58 13.23
N GLU A 49 11.84 -11.61 12.31
CA GLU A 49 11.48 -10.23 12.64
C GLU A 49 10.03 -10.10 13.14
N ILE A 50 9.10 -10.87 12.58
CA ILE A 50 7.71 -10.95 13.06
C ILE A 50 7.66 -11.57 14.47
N GLU A 51 8.39 -12.64 14.69
CA GLU A 51 8.45 -13.31 16.00
C GLU A 51 9.12 -12.44 17.07
N SER A 52 10.11 -11.62 16.70
CA SER A 52 10.74 -10.65 17.62
C SER A 52 9.77 -9.60 18.17
N GLU A 53 8.68 -9.33 17.43
CA GLU A 53 7.57 -8.47 17.90
C GLU A 53 6.55 -9.23 18.79
N GLY A 54 6.81 -10.48 19.14
CA GLY A 54 5.90 -11.33 19.91
C GLY A 54 4.70 -11.85 19.11
N LEU A 55 4.82 -11.83 17.78
CA LEU A 55 3.81 -12.35 16.87
C LEU A 55 4.17 -13.78 16.43
N LYS A 56 3.17 -14.54 15.94
CA LYS A 56 3.39 -15.92 15.48
C LYS A 56 3.06 -16.05 14.01
N VAL A 57 4.05 -16.46 13.22
CA VAL A 57 3.85 -16.90 11.84
C VAL A 57 3.20 -18.29 11.86
N LEU A 58 2.07 -18.43 11.17
CA LEU A 58 1.30 -19.66 11.13
C LEU A 58 1.65 -20.52 9.92
N ALA A 59 1.76 -19.90 8.75
CA ALA A 59 2.01 -20.60 7.50
C ALA A 59 2.55 -19.66 6.41
N TRP A 60 3.09 -20.29 5.38
CA TRP A 60 3.34 -19.71 4.07
C TRP A 60 2.45 -20.41 3.04
N ARG A 61 1.82 -19.63 2.18
CA ARG A 61 0.96 -20.09 1.08
C ARG A 61 1.58 -19.68 -0.23
N VAL A 62 1.83 -20.60 -1.12
CA VAL A 62 2.18 -20.28 -2.50
C VAL A 62 0.96 -19.68 -3.19
N ILE A 63 1.09 -18.53 -3.79
CA ILE A 63 -0.01 -17.92 -4.57
C ILE A 63 -0.14 -18.69 -5.88
N PRO A 64 -1.32 -19.21 -6.21
CA PRO A 64 -1.52 -19.89 -7.48
C PRO A 64 -1.44 -18.87 -8.63
N THR A 65 -0.53 -19.13 -9.57
CA THR A 65 -0.27 -18.27 -10.73
C THR A 65 -0.26 -19.07 -12.02
N ASN A 66 -0.75 -18.44 -13.09
CA ASN A 66 -0.68 -18.95 -14.44
C ASN A 66 0.33 -18.13 -15.26
N VAL A 67 1.51 -18.68 -15.45
CA VAL A 67 2.61 -18.01 -16.17
C VAL A 67 2.34 -17.77 -17.65
N ASP A 68 1.44 -18.53 -18.25
CA ASP A 68 1.09 -18.40 -19.68
C ASP A 68 0.35 -17.07 -19.98
N ALA A 69 -0.16 -16.41 -18.92
CA ALA A 69 -0.77 -15.09 -19.03
C ALA A 69 0.25 -13.94 -19.19
N LEU A 70 1.55 -14.23 -19.07
CA LEU A 70 2.61 -13.21 -19.07
C LEU A 70 3.36 -13.15 -20.41
N GLY A 71 3.78 -11.95 -20.79
CA GLY A 71 4.73 -11.75 -21.87
C GLY A 71 6.18 -12.01 -21.46
N GLU A 72 7.07 -12.24 -22.43
CA GLU A 72 8.48 -12.60 -22.23
C GLU A 72 9.24 -11.64 -21.30
N ILE A 73 9.04 -10.33 -21.42
CA ILE A 73 9.71 -9.32 -20.59
C ILE A 73 9.34 -9.47 -19.11
N ALA A 74 8.09 -9.77 -18.82
CA ALA A 74 7.62 -9.97 -17.47
C ALA A 74 8.22 -11.26 -16.86
N LEU A 75 8.27 -12.34 -17.64
CA LEU A 75 8.83 -13.62 -17.24
C LEU A 75 10.32 -13.55 -16.89
N GLN A 76 11.13 -12.76 -17.63
CA GLN A 76 12.56 -12.60 -17.39
C GLN A 76 12.92 -12.08 -15.99
N SER A 77 12.01 -11.31 -15.38
CA SER A 77 12.23 -10.69 -14.06
C SER A 77 11.21 -11.10 -13.01
N MET A 78 10.41 -12.12 -13.30
CA MET A 78 9.34 -12.60 -12.44
C MET A 78 9.92 -13.18 -11.14
N PRO A 79 9.46 -12.72 -9.95
CA PRO A 79 9.80 -13.36 -8.68
C PRO A 79 8.90 -14.57 -8.40
N ALA A 80 9.21 -15.32 -7.36
CA ALA A 80 8.25 -16.23 -6.76
C ALA A 80 7.28 -15.46 -5.86
N PHE A 81 6.04 -15.97 -5.72
CA PHE A 81 4.96 -15.30 -5.01
C PHE A 81 4.44 -16.17 -3.88
N GLU A 82 4.61 -15.72 -2.65
CA GLU A 82 4.03 -16.40 -1.49
C GLU A 82 3.31 -15.41 -0.57
N GLN A 83 2.41 -15.96 0.25
CA GLN A 83 1.71 -15.21 1.28
C GLN A 83 2.11 -15.75 2.66
N ILE A 84 2.51 -14.83 3.55
CA ILE A 84 2.75 -15.13 4.95
C ILE A 84 1.48 -14.86 5.74
N ILE A 85 1.11 -15.77 6.64
CA ILE A 85 -0.10 -15.70 7.46
C ILE A 85 0.30 -15.56 8.93
N VAL A 86 -0.24 -14.55 9.59
CA VAL A 86 0.09 -14.19 10.99
C VAL A 86 -1.19 -13.95 11.77
N ASN A 87 -1.33 -14.57 12.95
CA ASN A 87 -2.44 -14.28 13.87
C ASN A 87 -2.12 -13.12 14.81
N CYS A 88 -3.14 -12.32 15.11
CA CYS A 88 -3.08 -11.35 16.19
C CYS A 88 -3.19 -12.09 17.54
N PRO A 89 -2.26 -11.88 18.48
CA PRO A 89 -2.35 -12.46 19.81
C PRO A 89 -3.52 -11.88 20.61
N MET A 90 -4.04 -12.65 21.59
CA MET A 90 -5.03 -12.14 22.52
C MET A 90 -4.50 -10.95 23.31
N GLY A 91 -5.35 -9.93 23.49
CA GLY A 91 -5.01 -8.70 24.20
C GLY A 91 -4.25 -7.65 23.40
N VAL A 92 -3.84 -7.94 22.17
CA VAL A 92 -3.24 -6.99 21.23
C VAL A 92 -4.32 -6.38 20.35
N THR A 93 -4.37 -5.06 20.26
CA THR A 93 -5.32 -4.36 19.38
C THR A 93 -4.90 -4.49 17.91
N GLU A 94 -5.86 -4.40 16.97
CA GLU A 94 -5.57 -4.45 15.52
C GLU A 94 -4.56 -3.36 15.10
N VAL A 95 -4.65 -2.18 15.70
CA VAL A 95 -3.73 -1.06 15.43
C VAL A 95 -2.30 -1.39 15.88
N GLU A 96 -2.15 -1.91 17.09
CA GLU A 96 -0.85 -2.34 17.63
C GLU A 96 -0.27 -3.50 16.81
N PHE A 97 -1.10 -4.47 16.45
CA PHE A 97 -0.72 -5.60 15.60
C PHE A 97 -0.15 -5.14 14.26
N ASN A 98 -0.83 -4.20 13.59
CA ASN A 98 -0.36 -3.67 12.31
C ASN A 98 0.94 -2.84 12.46
N ARG A 99 1.16 -2.13 13.58
CA ARG A 99 2.44 -1.47 13.87
C ARG A 99 3.60 -2.45 14.04
N LYS A 100 3.39 -3.53 14.79
CA LYS A 100 4.37 -4.60 14.97
C LYS A 100 4.74 -5.23 13.61
N LEU A 101 3.77 -5.52 12.77
CA LEU A 101 3.98 -6.03 11.42
C LEU A 101 4.73 -5.02 10.53
N PHE A 102 4.43 -3.74 10.64
CA PHE A 102 5.15 -2.68 9.94
C PHE A 102 6.64 -2.66 10.33
N LEU A 103 6.95 -2.65 11.63
CA LEU A 103 8.34 -2.64 12.13
C LEU A 103 9.09 -3.90 11.71
N ALA A 104 8.49 -5.08 11.90
CA ALA A 104 9.07 -6.36 11.49
C ALA A 104 9.40 -6.39 9.99
N ARG A 105 8.45 -5.96 9.15
CA ARG A 105 8.66 -5.86 7.71
C ARG A 105 9.80 -4.92 7.36
N ARG A 106 9.83 -3.73 7.96
CA ARG A 106 10.87 -2.73 7.66
C ARG A 106 12.27 -3.22 8.04
N ARG A 107 12.41 -3.91 9.19
CA ARG A 107 13.69 -4.53 9.58
C ARG A 107 14.09 -5.65 8.61
N ALA A 108 13.14 -6.51 8.23
CA ALA A 108 13.43 -7.56 7.25
C ALA A 108 13.85 -6.98 5.89
N GLU A 109 13.16 -5.93 5.38
CA GLU A 109 13.53 -5.24 4.14
C GLU A 109 14.94 -4.62 4.21
N GLN A 110 15.35 -4.12 5.37
CA GLN A 110 16.70 -3.60 5.59
C GLN A 110 17.76 -4.71 5.63
N LEU A 111 17.49 -5.78 6.35
CA LEU A 111 18.40 -6.95 6.45
C LEU A 111 18.58 -7.64 5.09
N LEU A 112 17.53 -7.67 4.28
CA LEU A 112 17.51 -8.30 2.96
C LEU A 112 17.73 -7.32 1.81
N SER A 113 18.30 -6.14 2.08
CA SER A 113 18.52 -5.09 1.08
C SER A 113 19.39 -5.50 -0.12
N ASN A 114 20.18 -6.56 0.03
CA ASN A 114 21.00 -7.15 -1.04
C ASN A 114 20.22 -8.14 -1.93
N ASP A 115 19.05 -8.62 -1.52
CA ASP A 115 18.18 -9.45 -2.34
C ASP A 115 17.18 -8.56 -3.10
N SER A 116 17.50 -8.24 -4.35
CA SER A 116 16.66 -7.38 -5.20
C SER A 116 15.29 -7.97 -5.56
N SER A 117 15.10 -9.27 -5.33
CA SER A 117 13.84 -9.98 -5.56
C SER A 117 12.92 -9.93 -4.34
N PHE A 118 13.49 -9.73 -3.14
CA PHE A 118 12.69 -9.66 -1.93
C PHE A 118 11.90 -8.35 -1.85
N TYR A 119 10.61 -8.46 -1.78
CA TYR A 119 9.72 -7.31 -1.61
C TYR A 119 8.41 -7.72 -0.95
N VAL A 120 8.05 -7.06 0.13
CA VAL A 120 6.74 -7.26 0.78
C VAL A 120 5.77 -6.23 0.24
N THR A 121 4.78 -6.66 -0.53
CA THR A 121 3.80 -5.75 -1.14
C THR A 121 2.88 -5.12 -0.09
N THR A 122 2.31 -5.97 0.77
CA THR A 122 1.52 -5.61 1.96
C THR A 122 1.75 -6.65 3.04
N LEU A 123 1.67 -6.24 4.31
CA LEU A 123 1.66 -7.13 5.47
C LEU A 123 0.87 -6.44 6.59
N CYS A 124 -0.44 -6.65 6.61
CA CYS A 124 -1.34 -6.09 7.61
C CYS A 124 -2.66 -6.87 7.66
N SER A 125 -3.54 -6.51 8.60
CA SER A 125 -4.85 -7.14 8.79
C SER A 125 -5.97 -6.57 7.91
N THR A 126 -5.73 -5.43 7.25
CA THR A 126 -6.81 -4.64 6.63
C THR A 126 -6.82 -4.65 5.11
N VAL A 127 -5.66 -4.83 4.48
CA VAL A 127 -5.54 -4.82 3.02
C VAL A 127 -4.58 -5.88 2.51
N ILE A 128 -4.75 -6.27 1.23
CA ILE A 128 -3.84 -7.15 0.51
C ILE A 128 -3.64 -6.66 -0.92
N THR A 129 -2.44 -6.82 -1.46
CA THR A 129 -2.11 -6.38 -2.82
C THR A 129 -1.71 -7.55 -3.72
N TYR A 130 -2.39 -7.65 -4.86
CA TYR A 130 -1.96 -8.40 -6.04
C TYR A 130 -1.51 -7.39 -7.09
N LYS A 131 -0.27 -7.47 -7.53
CA LYS A 131 0.31 -6.53 -8.48
C LYS A 131 1.47 -7.15 -9.26
N GLY A 132 1.81 -6.55 -10.38
CA GLY A 132 2.93 -7.08 -11.16
C GLY A 132 3.19 -6.35 -12.46
N LEU A 133 4.15 -6.88 -13.21
CA LEU A 133 4.53 -6.41 -14.54
C LEU A 133 3.77 -7.24 -15.57
N MET A 134 2.56 -6.80 -15.94
CA MET A 134 1.69 -7.48 -16.90
C MET A 134 0.72 -6.50 -17.54
N MET A 135 0.08 -6.93 -18.60
CA MET A 135 -1.07 -6.19 -19.15
C MET A 135 -2.23 -6.20 -18.15
N PRO A 136 -3.00 -5.11 -18.05
CA PRO A 136 -4.08 -5.00 -17.06
C PRO A 136 -5.10 -6.15 -17.13
N GLU A 137 -5.42 -6.60 -18.34
CA GLU A 137 -6.38 -7.66 -18.59
C GLU A 137 -5.90 -9.02 -18.06
N ALA A 138 -4.58 -9.21 -18.01
CA ALA A 138 -3.96 -10.48 -17.62
C ALA A 138 -3.92 -10.70 -16.09
N ILE A 139 -4.23 -9.70 -15.26
CA ILE A 139 -4.01 -9.79 -13.82
C ILE A 139 -4.84 -10.91 -13.16
N ALA A 140 -6.09 -11.10 -13.57
CA ALA A 140 -6.95 -12.15 -13.03
C ALA A 140 -6.64 -13.52 -13.65
N ASP A 141 -6.15 -13.56 -14.89
CA ASP A 141 -5.68 -14.79 -15.53
C ASP A 141 -4.36 -15.27 -14.92
N PHE A 142 -3.49 -14.33 -14.52
CA PHE A 142 -2.21 -14.63 -13.87
C PHE A 142 -2.39 -15.03 -12.41
N TYR A 143 -3.03 -14.20 -11.59
CA TYR A 143 -3.33 -14.51 -10.19
C TYR A 143 -4.71 -15.19 -10.12
N THR A 144 -4.75 -16.51 -10.16
CA THR A 144 -6.02 -17.25 -10.23
C THR A 144 -6.90 -17.08 -8.98
N ASP A 145 -6.33 -16.65 -7.86
CA ASP A 145 -7.09 -16.20 -6.68
C ASP A 145 -8.11 -15.10 -7.04
N LEU A 146 -7.75 -14.18 -7.95
CA LEU A 146 -8.63 -13.05 -8.34
C LEU A 146 -9.84 -13.49 -9.17
N ALA A 147 -9.78 -14.68 -9.78
CA ALA A 147 -10.90 -15.29 -10.49
C ALA A 147 -11.75 -16.20 -9.58
N ASP A 148 -11.33 -16.45 -8.34
CA ASP A 148 -12.08 -17.29 -7.40
C ASP A 148 -13.31 -16.52 -6.86
N PRO A 149 -14.54 -17.03 -7.04
CA PRO A 149 -15.76 -16.33 -6.63
C PRO A 149 -15.88 -16.14 -5.11
N ARG A 150 -15.08 -16.84 -4.31
CA ARG A 150 -15.01 -16.67 -2.85
C ARG A 150 -14.18 -15.46 -2.44
N LEU A 151 -13.33 -14.93 -3.36
CA LEU A 151 -12.52 -13.77 -3.07
C LEU A 151 -13.35 -12.51 -3.27
N GLU A 152 -14.04 -12.09 -2.23
CA GLU A 152 -14.86 -10.89 -2.20
C GLU A 152 -14.16 -9.77 -1.42
N SER A 153 -14.21 -8.55 -1.96
CA SER A 153 -13.68 -7.36 -1.30
C SER A 153 -14.63 -6.17 -1.52
N HIS A 154 -14.87 -5.42 -0.45
CA HIS A 154 -15.77 -4.25 -0.49
C HIS A 154 -15.08 -2.96 -0.95
N ILE A 155 -13.75 -2.91 -0.97
CA ILE A 155 -12.97 -1.79 -1.52
C ILE A 155 -11.86 -2.35 -2.40
N VAL A 156 -11.77 -1.85 -3.63
CA VAL A 156 -10.73 -2.20 -4.60
C VAL A 156 -10.08 -0.92 -5.11
N VAL A 157 -8.76 -0.80 -4.96
CA VAL A 157 -7.96 0.24 -5.63
C VAL A 157 -7.08 -0.45 -6.66
N PHE A 158 -7.08 0.07 -7.88
CA PHE A 158 -6.27 -0.47 -8.98
C PHE A 158 -5.61 0.65 -9.79
N HIS A 159 -4.54 0.29 -10.49
CA HIS A 159 -3.82 1.17 -11.39
C HIS A 159 -3.27 0.37 -12.57
N GLN A 160 -3.41 0.88 -13.78
CA GLN A 160 -3.03 0.15 -15.00
C GLN A 160 -1.59 0.38 -15.45
N ARG A 161 -0.92 1.44 -15.00
CA ARG A 161 0.36 1.87 -15.53
C ARG A 161 1.41 2.06 -14.44
N PHE A 162 2.68 1.96 -14.86
CA PHE A 162 3.84 2.33 -14.06
C PHE A 162 4.08 3.84 -14.12
N SER A 163 4.87 4.36 -13.16
CA SER A 163 5.39 5.72 -13.24
C SER A 163 6.27 5.88 -14.49
N THR A 164 6.13 7.01 -15.18
CA THR A 164 6.91 7.34 -16.39
C THR A 164 8.40 7.58 -16.09
N ASN A 165 8.74 7.89 -14.85
CA ASN A 165 10.10 8.26 -14.42
C ASN A 165 10.94 7.07 -13.91
N THR A 166 10.42 5.85 -13.96
CA THR A 166 11.12 4.65 -13.51
C THR A 166 10.99 3.54 -14.54
N LEU A 167 12.05 2.71 -14.66
CA LEU A 167 11.94 1.48 -15.42
C LEU A 167 10.93 0.55 -14.74
N PRO A 168 9.99 -0.04 -15.49
CA PRO A 168 9.02 -0.98 -14.95
C PRO A 168 9.71 -2.16 -14.26
N ARG A 169 9.34 -2.44 -13.03
CA ARG A 169 9.77 -3.60 -12.25
C ARG A 169 8.60 -4.08 -11.38
N TRP A 170 8.57 -5.35 -11.06
CA TRP A 170 7.50 -5.97 -10.27
C TRP A 170 7.16 -5.19 -8.98
N PRO A 171 8.13 -4.79 -8.13
CA PRO A 171 7.84 -4.02 -6.92
C PRO A 171 7.24 -2.63 -7.17
N LEU A 172 7.54 -2.02 -8.35
CA LEU A 172 7.12 -0.66 -8.68
C LEU A 172 5.73 -0.58 -9.32
N ALA A 173 5.08 -1.72 -9.60
CA ALA A 173 3.67 -1.72 -9.96
C ALA A 173 2.84 -1.08 -8.84
N GLN A 174 1.85 -0.28 -9.23
CA GLN A 174 0.87 0.28 -8.31
C GLN A 174 -0.37 -0.64 -8.24
N PRO A 175 -1.15 -0.59 -7.15
CA PRO A 175 -1.00 0.24 -5.94
C PRO A 175 0.15 -0.18 -5.03
N PHE A 176 0.55 0.76 -4.15
CA PHE A 176 1.41 0.45 -3.01
C PHE A 176 0.59 -0.01 -1.81
N ARG A 177 0.99 0.29 -0.56
CA ARG A 177 0.32 -0.22 0.66
C ARG A 177 -0.96 0.52 1.00
N TYR A 178 -1.03 1.80 0.67
CA TYR A 178 -2.20 2.65 0.87
C TYR A 178 -2.74 3.23 -0.42
N LEU A 179 -1.87 3.61 -1.37
CA LEU A 179 -2.24 4.49 -2.47
C LEU A 179 -1.86 3.99 -3.86
N ALA A 180 -2.62 4.50 -4.83
CA ALA A 180 -2.23 4.60 -6.22
C ALA A 180 -2.27 6.07 -6.66
N HIS A 181 -1.40 6.41 -7.59
CA HIS A 181 -1.13 7.77 -8.01
C HIS A 181 -1.02 7.86 -9.53
N ASN A 182 -1.80 8.75 -10.11
CA ASN A 182 -1.70 9.12 -11.53
C ASN A 182 -1.13 10.53 -11.63
N GLY A 183 0.12 10.66 -12.08
CA GLY A 183 0.82 11.92 -12.25
C GLY A 183 2.28 11.87 -11.79
N GLU A 184 2.80 12.98 -11.31
CA GLU A 184 4.19 13.15 -10.86
C GLU A 184 4.26 14.08 -9.65
N ILE A 185 5.04 13.69 -8.63
CA ILE A 185 5.38 14.54 -7.51
C ILE A 185 6.69 15.26 -7.85
N ASN A 186 6.60 16.50 -8.33
CA ASN A 186 7.73 17.26 -8.83
C ASN A 186 8.73 17.63 -7.73
N THR A 187 8.28 17.71 -6.48
CA THR A 187 9.10 18.04 -5.31
C THR A 187 9.82 16.84 -4.70
N ILE A 188 9.74 15.66 -5.31
CA ILE A 188 10.17 14.38 -4.74
C ILE A 188 11.61 14.38 -4.20
N THR A 189 12.54 15.02 -4.88
CA THR A 189 13.95 15.10 -4.42
C THR A 189 14.05 15.85 -3.10
N ALA A 190 13.36 16.99 -2.97
CA ALA A 190 13.30 17.75 -1.73
C ALA A 190 12.59 16.96 -0.63
N ASN A 191 11.45 16.31 -0.92
CA ASN A 191 10.71 15.50 0.04
C ASN A 191 11.55 14.35 0.60
N ARG A 192 12.29 13.64 -0.25
CA ARG A 192 13.21 12.58 0.19
C ARG A 192 14.35 13.13 1.06
N ASN A 193 14.93 14.27 0.70
CA ASN A 193 15.98 14.91 1.48
C ASN A 193 15.46 15.37 2.85
N TRP A 194 14.28 15.98 2.90
CA TRP A 194 13.64 16.36 4.15
C TRP A 194 13.28 15.15 5.02
N ALA A 195 12.79 14.06 4.42
CA ALA A 195 12.54 12.82 5.15
C ALA A 195 13.81 12.32 5.86
N MET A 196 14.95 12.32 5.15
CA MET A 196 16.23 11.92 5.75
C MET A 196 16.68 12.87 6.87
N ALA A 197 16.58 14.19 6.65
CA ALA A 197 17.00 15.19 7.63
C ALA A 197 16.15 15.15 8.91
N ARG A 198 14.90 14.71 8.81
CA ARG A 198 13.94 14.64 9.91
C ARG A 198 13.85 13.29 10.61
N VAL A 199 14.61 12.28 10.21
CA VAL A 199 14.56 10.94 10.84
C VAL A 199 14.52 11.02 12.38
N PRO A 200 15.38 11.80 13.06
CA PRO A 200 15.33 11.89 14.53
C PRO A 200 14.04 12.49 15.07
N LYS A 201 13.29 13.28 14.27
CA LYS A 201 12.02 13.89 14.68
C LYS A 201 10.83 12.95 14.56
N PHE A 202 10.99 11.84 13.87
CA PHE A 202 9.95 10.80 13.75
C PHE A 202 10.05 9.75 14.87
N GLU A 203 11.03 9.87 15.75
CA GLU A 203 11.09 9.00 16.93
C GLU A 203 9.81 9.11 17.74
N ASN A 204 9.18 7.97 17.96
CA ASN A 204 7.85 7.90 18.55
C ASN A 204 7.74 6.60 19.38
N PRO A 205 7.21 6.66 20.60
CA PRO A 205 6.98 5.47 21.42
C PRO A 205 6.13 4.39 20.74
N LEU A 206 5.27 4.77 19.78
CA LEU A 206 4.46 3.84 19.00
C LEU A 206 5.25 3.14 17.88
N LEU A 207 6.39 3.69 17.48
CA LEU A 207 7.29 3.13 16.46
C LEU A 207 8.73 3.09 17.00
N PRO A 208 8.99 2.27 18.03
CA PRO A 208 10.32 2.18 18.64
C PRO A 208 11.36 1.70 17.60
N GLY A 209 12.54 2.32 17.61
CA GLY A 209 13.63 1.99 16.70
C GLY A 209 13.44 2.46 15.26
N LEU A 210 12.44 3.31 14.96
CA LEU A 210 12.23 3.84 13.62
C LEU A 210 13.46 4.54 13.05
N THR A 211 14.24 5.21 13.89
CA THR A 211 15.47 5.90 13.49
C THR A 211 16.56 4.97 12.99
N GLU A 212 16.53 3.69 13.37
CA GLU A 212 17.43 2.64 12.90
C GLU A 212 17.02 2.11 11.51
N LEU A 213 15.77 2.32 11.11
CA LEU A 213 15.20 1.86 9.85
C LEU A 213 15.44 2.85 8.68
N ASN A 214 16.63 3.40 8.60
CA ASN A 214 17.02 4.34 7.55
C ASN A 214 17.45 3.60 6.26
N PRO A 215 16.97 4.02 5.06
CA PRO A 215 16.10 5.16 4.79
C PRO A 215 14.62 4.88 5.11
N ILE A 216 13.95 5.82 5.78
CA ILE A 216 12.53 5.69 6.13
C ILE A 216 11.60 5.79 4.92
N VAL A 217 12.03 6.47 3.87
CA VAL A 217 11.38 6.47 2.55
C VAL A 217 12.35 5.96 1.50
N ASN A 218 11.85 5.28 0.48
CA ASN A 218 12.75 4.77 -0.56
C ASN A 218 13.38 5.93 -1.35
N ARG A 219 14.64 5.76 -1.75
CA ARG A 219 15.46 6.80 -2.40
C ARG A 219 15.49 6.66 -3.92
N THR A 220 15.21 5.49 -4.45
CA THR A 220 15.42 5.11 -5.86
C THR A 220 14.16 4.58 -6.55
N GLY A 221 13.08 4.35 -5.80
CA GLY A 221 11.79 3.93 -6.34
C GLY A 221 11.00 5.08 -6.97
N SER A 222 9.73 4.84 -7.30
CA SER A 222 8.85 5.88 -7.79
C SER A 222 8.55 6.93 -6.72
N ASP A 223 8.15 8.11 -7.13
CA ASP A 223 7.69 9.20 -6.28
C ASP A 223 6.53 8.77 -5.37
N SER A 224 5.54 8.11 -5.96
CA SER A 224 4.38 7.57 -5.24
C SER A 224 4.74 6.51 -4.21
N SER A 225 5.77 5.69 -4.46
CA SER A 225 6.25 4.75 -3.45
C SER A 225 6.89 5.45 -2.24
N SER A 226 7.55 6.58 -2.45
CA SER A 226 8.09 7.39 -1.36
C SER A 226 6.98 8.09 -0.56
N LEU A 227 5.94 8.59 -1.25
CA LEU A 227 4.75 9.16 -0.59
C LEU A 227 4.03 8.10 0.25
N ASP A 228 3.84 6.90 -0.29
CA ASP A 228 3.25 5.76 0.43
C ASP A 228 4.05 5.39 1.69
N ASN A 229 5.39 5.37 1.61
CA ASN A 229 6.24 5.14 2.78
C ASN A 229 6.08 6.22 3.85
N MET A 230 6.02 7.50 3.46
CA MET A 230 5.83 8.58 4.41
C MET A 230 4.44 8.51 5.06
N LEU A 231 3.40 8.23 4.28
CA LEU A 231 2.04 8.03 4.79
C LEU A 231 1.99 6.88 5.81
N GLU A 232 2.63 5.76 5.49
CA GLU A 232 2.72 4.59 6.36
C GLU A 232 3.36 4.92 7.72
N ILE A 233 4.45 5.73 7.73
CA ILE A 233 5.12 6.19 8.96
C ILE A 233 4.20 7.08 9.79
N LEU A 234 3.53 8.04 9.18
CA LEU A 234 2.65 8.96 9.89
C LEU A 234 1.45 8.24 10.52
N VAL A 235 0.82 7.36 9.76
CA VAL A 235 -0.33 6.57 10.25
C VAL A 235 0.13 5.56 11.31
N GLY A 236 1.23 4.85 11.08
CA GLY A 236 1.84 3.95 12.06
C GLY A 236 2.22 4.67 13.36
N GLY A 237 2.70 5.91 13.27
CA GLY A 237 2.99 6.80 14.40
C GLY A 237 1.75 7.34 15.13
N GLY A 238 0.54 6.93 14.72
CA GLY A 238 -0.71 7.27 15.39
C GLY A 238 -1.43 8.51 14.81
N MET A 239 -0.95 9.04 13.70
CA MET A 239 -1.67 10.13 13.03
C MET A 239 -2.91 9.58 12.30
N ASP A 240 -4.01 10.31 12.38
CA ASP A 240 -5.21 10.03 11.59
C ASP A 240 -4.90 10.08 10.08
N LEU A 241 -5.45 9.14 9.30
CA LEU A 241 -5.19 9.00 7.87
C LEU A 241 -5.52 10.27 7.09
N PHE A 242 -6.67 10.89 7.36
CA PHE A 242 -7.11 12.09 6.65
C PHE A 242 -6.21 13.29 6.98
N ARG A 243 -5.80 13.40 8.25
CA ARG A 243 -4.85 14.41 8.69
C ARG A 243 -3.48 14.21 8.02
N ALA A 244 -2.97 13.00 7.99
CA ALA A 244 -1.70 12.67 7.34
C ALA A 244 -1.72 13.04 5.85
N LEU A 245 -2.78 12.68 5.14
CA LEU A 245 -2.97 13.02 3.74
C LEU A 245 -3.02 14.54 3.50
N ARG A 246 -3.80 15.26 4.34
CA ARG A 246 -3.90 16.73 4.23
C ARG A 246 -2.63 17.47 4.63
N MET A 247 -1.80 16.88 5.48
CA MET A 247 -0.49 17.41 5.81
C MET A 247 0.52 17.19 4.69
N LEU A 248 0.51 15.99 4.06
CA LEU A 248 1.43 15.66 2.97
C LEU A 248 1.07 16.39 1.67
N VAL A 249 -0.23 16.46 1.35
CA VAL A 249 -0.74 17.09 0.12
C VAL A 249 -1.78 18.16 0.49
N PRO A 250 -1.35 19.29 1.09
CA PRO A 250 -2.25 20.38 1.42
C PRO A 250 -2.68 21.11 0.14
N PRO A 251 -3.89 21.68 0.08
CA PRO A 251 -4.27 22.58 -1.00
C PRO A 251 -3.39 23.83 -1.02
N ALA A 252 -3.43 24.63 -2.09
CA ALA A 252 -2.76 25.92 -2.17
C ALA A 252 -3.54 26.97 -1.36
N TRP A 253 -3.40 26.92 -0.05
CA TRP A 253 -4.20 27.66 0.93
C TRP A 253 -3.73 29.11 1.18
N GLN A 254 -2.48 29.44 0.85
CA GLN A 254 -1.82 30.68 1.27
C GLN A 254 -2.51 31.96 0.76
N ASN A 255 -3.20 31.89 -0.37
CA ASN A 255 -3.85 33.04 -1.01
C ASN A 255 -5.39 32.89 -1.05
N VAL A 256 -5.97 32.07 -0.18
CA VAL A 256 -7.43 31.88 -0.09
C VAL A 256 -7.98 32.82 0.98
N GLU A 257 -8.55 33.95 0.57
CA GLU A 257 -9.07 34.99 1.48
C GLU A 257 -10.27 34.53 2.32
N THR A 258 -11.04 33.56 1.83
CA THR A 258 -12.28 33.07 2.47
C THR A 258 -12.09 31.76 3.23
N LEU A 259 -10.83 31.39 3.55
CA LEU A 259 -10.56 30.16 4.27
C LEU A 259 -11.03 30.27 5.72
N ASP A 260 -11.71 29.23 6.20
CA ASP A 260 -12.08 29.10 7.61
C ASP A 260 -10.87 29.25 8.54
N ALA A 261 -11.02 29.92 9.68
CA ALA A 261 -9.91 30.23 10.57
C ALA A 261 -9.25 28.98 11.18
N ASP A 262 -10.03 27.93 11.47
CA ASP A 262 -9.50 26.69 12.03
C ASP A 262 -8.73 25.92 10.96
N LEU A 263 -9.20 25.93 9.70
CA LEU A 263 -8.47 25.36 8.57
C LEU A 263 -7.18 26.12 8.27
N LEU A 264 -7.20 27.44 8.34
CA LEU A 264 -6.00 28.25 8.18
C LEU A 264 -4.96 27.89 9.24
N ALA A 265 -5.36 27.88 10.51
CA ALA A 265 -4.49 27.49 11.62
C ALA A 265 -3.94 26.07 11.47
N PHE A 266 -4.77 25.13 11.00
CA PHE A 266 -4.35 23.77 10.68
C PHE A 266 -3.24 23.73 9.64
N TYR A 267 -3.40 24.44 8.52
CA TYR A 267 -2.40 24.45 7.45
C TYR A 267 -1.12 25.21 7.87
N GLU A 268 -1.24 26.33 8.55
CA GLU A 268 -0.11 27.08 9.08
C GLU A 268 0.73 26.24 10.04
N PHE A 269 0.08 25.56 10.98
CA PHE A 269 0.75 24.69 11.93
C PHE A 269 1.46 23.53 11.23
N ASN A 270 0.75 22.80 10.39
CA ASN A 270 1.32 21.60 9.74
C ASN A 270 2.43 21.93 8.73
N SER A 271 2.35 23.09 8.05
CA SER A 271 3.39 23.53 7.11
C SER A 271 4.75 23.82 7.76
N LYS A 272 4.79 24.07 9.07
CA LYS A 272 6.02 24.22 9.83
C LYS A 272 6.70 22.88 10.16
N HIS A 273 5.96 21.79 10.06
CA HIS A 273 6.42 20.45 10.44
C HIS A 273 6.65 19.53 9.23
N MET A 274 5.92 19.75 8.14
CA MET A 274 6.00 18.94 6.93
C MET A 274 5.91 19.84 5.70
N GLU A 275 6.85 19.67 4.76
CA GLU A 275 6.77 20.26 3.44
C GLU A 275 5.67 19.59 2.61
N ALA A 276 5.07 20.37 1.71
CA ALA A 276 4.11 19.80 0.76
C ALA A 276 4.79 18.84 -0.23
N TRP A 277 4.12 17.73 -0.51
CA TRP A 277 4.42 16.85 -1.64
C TRP A 277 3.60 17.33 -2.82
N ASP A 278 4.24 17.98 -3.79
CA ASP A 278 3.59 18.78 -4.81
C ASP A 278 3.92 18.32 -6.23
N GLY A 279 2.94 18.43 -7.10
CA GLY A 279 2.97 18.07 -8.51
C GLY A 279 1.59 17.64 -8.99
N PRO A 280 1.35 17.49 -10.31
CA PRO A 280 0.08 17.04 -10.84
C PRO A 280 -0.19 15.59 -10.43
N ALA A 281 -1.12 15.39 -9.50
CA ALA A 281 -1.36 14.07 -8.89
C ALA A 281 -2.86 13.80 -8.65
N GLY A 282 -3.39 12.79 -9.31
CA GLY A 282 -4.65 12.16 -8.92
C GLY A 282 -4.35 11.01 -7.96
N LEU A 283 -4.81 11.11 -6.74
CA LEU A 283 -4.56 10.14 -5.67
C LEU A 283 -5.82 9.36 -5.33
N VAL A 284 -5.71 8.03 -5.28
CA VAL A 284 -6.71 7.14 -4.72
C VAL A 284 -6.07 6.30 -3.62
N ILE A 285 -6.72 6.26 -2.47
CA ILE A 285 -6.16 5.67 -1.24
C ILE A 285 -7.19 4.76 -0.59
N GLN A 286 -6.73 3.70 0.06
CA GLN A 286 -7.54 2.91 0.99
C GLN A 286 -6.72 2.37 2.16
N ASP A 287 -7.41 2.11 3.28
CA ASP A 287 -6.87 1.47 4.48
C ASP A 287 -7.63 0.19 4.87
N GLY A 288 -8.52 -0.29 4.00
CA GLY A 288 -9.44 -1.40 4.25
C GLY A 288 -10.77 -0.99 4.88
N ARG A 289 -10.93 0.29 5.28
CA ARG A 289 -12.16 0.85 5.86
C ARG A 289 -12.68 2.05 5.07
N HIS A 290 -11.77 2.84 4.52
CA HIS A 290 -12.06 4.05 3.77
C HIS A 290 -11.53 3.95 2.36
N ALA A 291 -12.30 4.44 1.39
CA ALA A 291 -11.87 4.71 0.03
C ALA A 291 -11.83 6.23 -0.16
N ILE A 292 -10.68 6.76 -0.53
CA ILE A 292 -10.42 8.19 -0.62
C ILE A 292 -9.95 8.52 -2.02
N CYS A 293 -10.52 9.57 -2.62
CA CYS A 293 -9.96 10.22 -3.80
C CYS A 293 -9.64 11.67 -3.44
N MET A 294 -8.43 12.13 -3.75
CA MET A 294 -8.06 13.50 -3.46
C MET A 294 -7.30 14.15 -4.60
N LEU A 295 -7.49 15.46 -4.71
CA LEU A 295 -6.76 16.31 -5.62
C LEU A 295 -5.34 16.56 -5.10
N ASP A 296 -4.44 16.87 -6.02
CA ASP A 296 -3.15 17.47 -5.70
C ASP A 296 -3.31 18.89 -5.15
N ARG A 297 -2.19 19.48 -4.73
CA ARG A 297 -2.14 20.80 -4.12
C ARG A 297 -2.84 21.90 -4.94
N ASN A 298 -2.70 21.88 -6.25
CA ASN A 298 -3.20 22.90 -7.17
C ASN A 298 -4.42 22.43 -7.99
N GLY A 299 -4.90 21.20 -7.77
CA GLY A 299 -6.02 20.62 -8.50
C GLY A 299 -5.74 20.42 -9.99
N LEU A 300 -4.50 20.11 -10.35
CA LEU A 300 -4.07 19.94 -11.75
C LEU A 300 -4.61 18.65 -12.36
N ARG A 301 -4.69 17.58 -11.58
CA ARG A 301 -5.36 16.34 -11.96
C ARG A 301 -6.79 16.32 -11.43
N PRO A 302 -7.79 15.96 -12.24
CA PRO A 302 -9.16 15.87 -11.78
C PRO A 302 -9.37 14.70 -10.82
N ALA A 303 -10.41 14.82 -9.99
CA ALA A 303 -11.01 13.73 -9.24
C ALA A 303 -12.47 13.61 -9.64
N ARG A 304 -12.88 12.43 -10.06
CA ARG A 304 -14.24 12.11 -10.51
C ARG A 304 -14.83 11.05 -9.60
N TRP A 305 -16.12 11.11 -9.43
CA TRP A 305 -16.85 10.10 -8.68
C TRP A 305 -18.21 9.81 -9.31
N VAL A 306 -18.69 8.61 -9.11
CA VAL A 306 -20.01 8.17 -9.56
C VAL A 306 -20.62 7.28 -8.48
N ILE A 307 -21.90 7.47 -8.19
CA ILE A 307 -22.71 6.58 -7.36
C ILE A 307 -23.76 5.93 -8.25
N THR A 308 -23.87 4.61 -8.20
CA THR A 308 -24.80 3.84 -9.02
C THR A 308 -25.98 3.31 -8.23
N LYS A 309 -27.09 2.97 -8.92
CA LYS A 309 -28.32 2.43 -8.31
C LYS A 309 -28.13 1.11 -7.58
N ASN A 310 -27.17 0.32 -7.99
CA ASN A 310 -26.80 -0.94 -7.35
C ASN A 310 -25.82 -0.78 -6.18
N GLY A 311 -25.58 0.47 -5.72
CA GLY A 311 -24.82 0.77 -4.50
C GLY A 311 -23.31 0.83 -4.66
N TYR A 312 -22.77 0.83 -5.90
CA TYR A 312 -21.34 1.05 -6.11
C TYR A 312 -20.97 2.52 -6.09
N ILE A 313 -19.80 2.82 -5.51
CA ILE A 313 -19.15 4.14 -5.60
C ILE A 313 -17.83 3.93 -6.36
N THR A 314 -17.65 4.67 -7.45
CA THR A 314 -16.40 4.67 -8.22
C THR A 314 -15.74 6.03 -8.10
N LEU A 315 -14.44 6.01 -7.73
CA LEU A 315 -13.58 7.18 -7.62
C LEU A 315 -12.44 7.02 -8.62
N ALA A 316 -12.19 8.03 -9.47
CA ALA A 316 -11.14 7.96 -10.48
C ALA A 316 -10.59 9.34 -10.83
N SER A 317 -9.37 9.39 -11.36
CA SER A 317 -8.78 10.61 -11.93
C SER A 317 -9.34 10.94 -13.33
N GLU A 318 -10.01 9.98 -13.98
CA GLU A 318 -10.44 10.09 -15.39
C GLU A 318 -11.90 9.63 -15.56
N ILE A 319 -12.55 10.14 -16.62
CA ILE A 319 -13.88 9.69 -17.04
C ILE A 319 -13.73 8.40 -17.85
N GLY A 320 -14.75 7.52 -17.79
CA GLY A 320 -14.83 6.34 -18.64
C GLY A 320 -14.02 5.14 -18.14
N VAL A 321 -13.56 5.16 -16.89
CA VAL A 321 -12.96 3.99 -16.22
C VAL A 321 -13.96 2.82 -16.17
N TRP A 322 -15.25 3.12 -16.03
CA TRP A 322 -16.36 2.18 -16.15
C TRP A 322 -17.39 2.69 -17.13
N GLY A 323 -17.93 1.81 -17.94
CA GLY A 323 -18.96 2.11 -18.92
C GLY A 323 -20.38 2.19 -18.32
N TYR A 324 -20.58 2.99 -17.28
CA TYR A 324 -21.90 3.19 -16.68
C TYR A 324 -22.87 3.81 -17.66
N GLN A 325 -24.07 3.25 -17.73
CA GLN A 325 -25.16 3.87 -18.49
C GLN A 325 -25.78 5.02 -17.69
N PRO A 326 -26.25 6.10 -18.33
CA PRO A 326 -26.80 7.25 -17.62
C PRO A 326 -27.96 6.89 -16.67
N GLU A 327 -28.77 5.89 -17.04
CA GLU A 327 -29.89 5.39 -16.24
C GLU A 327 -29.47 4.68 -14.95
N ASP A 328 -28.22 4.18 -14.87
CA ASP A 328 -27.69 3.50 -13.69
C ASP A 328 -27.06 4.46 -12.68
N VAL A 329 -26.85 5.71 -13.06
CA VAL A 329 -26.18 6.72 -12.24
C VAL A 329 -27.19 7.46 -11.35
N ILE A 330 -26.96 7.46 -10.03
CA ILE A 330 -27.71 8.27 -9.06
C ILE A 330 -27.11 9.67 -8.96
N SER A 331 -25.76 9.75 -8.87
CA SER A 331 -25.05 11.01 -8.64
C SER A 331 -23.63 10.95 -9.18
N LYS A 332 -23.10 12.11 -9.60
CA LYS A 332 -21.74 12.26 -10.15
C LYS A 332 -21.24 13.70 -9.97
#